data_dff3394d05a0393ca408ee0bae0e8e55
#
_entry.id   dff3394d05a0393ca408ee0bae0e8e55
#
_cell.length_a   1.000
_cell.length_b   1.000
_cell.length_c   1.000
_cell.angle_alpha   90.00
_cell.angle_beta   90.00
_cell.angle_gamma   90.00
#
_symmetry.space_group_name_H-M   'P 1'
#
loop_
_entity.id
_entity.type
_entity.pdbx_description
1 polymer ?
#
loop_
_entity_poly.entity_id
_entity_poly.type
_entity_poly.pdbx_seq_one_letter_code
_entity_poly.pdbx_strand_id
1 'polypeptide(L)' 'MPVVFRWRGYTFFFFSNEGYPREPFHVHVRSNGACAKFWIKPVALAENIGFSAHELNKLIGVIDENEGLIERIWHEYFSN' A
#
# COMPACT_ATOMS: atom_id res chain seq x y z
N MET A 1 -0.35 -13.22 -2.78
CA MET A 1 -0.48 -11.86 -2.25
C MET A 1 0.87 -11.41 -1.69
N PRO A 2 1.65 -10.67 -2.48
CA PRO A 2 3.01 -10.32 -2.06
C PRO A 2 2.98 -9.25 -0.98
N VAL A 3 3.71 -9.53 0.10
CA VAL A 3 3.90 -8.58 1.20
C VAL A 3 5.12 -7.74 0.87
N VAL A 4 4.96 -6.40 0.91
CA VAL A 4 6.07 -5.49 0.65
C VAL A 4 6.90 -5.34 1.92
N PHE A 5 6.25 -4.98 3.02
CA PHE A 5 6.91 -4.91 4.33
C PHE A 5 5.85 -4.83 5.42
N ARG A 6 6.31 -4.97 6.67
CA ARG A 6 5.46 -4.83 7.85
C ARG A 6 6.01 -3.74 8.74
N TRP A 7 5.11 -3.00 9.40
CA TRP A 7 5.48 -1.93 10.31
C TRP A 7 4.46 -1.88 11.46
N ARG A 8 4.92 -2.18 12.67
CA ARG A 8 4.12 -2.07 13.91
C ARG A 8 2.74 -2.74 13.80
N GLY A 9 2.73 -3.96 13.26
CA GLY A 9 1.49 -4.72 13.13
C GLY A 9 0.67 -4.39 11.89
N TYR A 10 1.11 -3.45 11.06
CA TYR A 10 0.48 -3.16 9.77
C TYR A 10 1.22 -3.90 8.67
N THR A 11 0.47 -4.56 7.78
CA THR A 11 1.04 -5.28 6.64
C THR A 11 0.76 -4.49 5.38
N PHE A 12 1.82 -4.16 4.64
CA PHE A 12 1.74 -3.44 3.36
C PHE A 12 1.94 -4.45 2.26
N PHE A 13 1.01 -4.51 1.30
CA PHE A 13 1.01 -5.59 0.33
C PHE A 13 0.35 -5.17 -0.98
N PHE A 14 0.53 -6.02 -2.02
CA PHE A 14 -0.16 -5.89 -3.30
C PHE A 14 -1.07 -7.10 -3.48
N PHE A 15 -2.18 -6.93 -4.19
CA PHE A 15 -2.95 -8.07 -4.67
C PHE A 15 -2.32 -8.60 -5.95
N SER A 16 -2.27 -9.92 -6.09
CA SER A 16 -1.52 -10.54 -7.18
C SER A 16 -2.12 -10.26 -8.57
N ASN A 17 -3.39 -9.93 -8.66
CA ASN A 17 -4.06 -9.74 -9.94
C ASN A 17 -4.28 -8.27 -10.31
N GLU A 18 -3.71 -7.33 -9.56
CA GLU A 18 -3.96 -5.90 -9.79
C GLU A 18 -3.20 -5.32 -10.96
N GLY A 19 -2.26 -6.06 -11.49
CA GLY A 19 -1.53 -5.60 -12.65
C GLY A 19 -2.26 -5.80 -13.97
N TYR A 20 -3.48 -6.38 -13.95
CA TYR A 20 -4.14 -6.71 -15.21
C TYR A 20 -5.65 -6.52 -15.08
N PRO A 21 -6.25 -5.50 -15.72
CA PRO A 21 -5.51 -4.45 -16.44
C PRO A 21 -4.72 -3.61 -15.46
N ARG A 22 -3.64 -2.99 -15.93
CA ARG A 22 -2.74 -2.25 -15.06
C ARG A 22 -3.45 -1.08 -14.38
N GLU A 23 -3.48 -1.09 -13.07
CA GLU A 23 -3.96 0.05 -12.30
C GLU A 23 -2.82 1.01 -12.02
N PRO A 24 -3.12 2.28 -11.70
CA PRO A 24 -2.08 3.19 -11.23
C PRO A 24 -1.37 2.62 -9.99
N PHE A 25 -0.13 3.04 -9.80
CA PHE A 25 0.71 2.59 -8.70
C PHE A 25 0.01 2.81 -7.36
N HIS A 26 -0.09 1.75 -6.54
CA HIS A 26 -0.78 1.83 -5.25
C HIS A 26 -0.29 0.72 -4.32
N VAL A 27 -0.64 0.84 -3.02
CA VAL A 27 -0.32 -0.18 -2.02
C VAL A 27 -1.53 -0.36 -1.10
N HIS A 28 -1.71 -1.58 -0.62
CA HIS A 28 -2.74 -1.90 0.36
C HIS A 28 -2.13 -2.06 1.73
N VAL A 29 -2.89 -1.75 2.77
CA VAL A 29 -2.48 -1.90 4.16
C VAL A 29 -3.59 -2.62 4.91
N ARG A 30 -3.24 -3.57 5.76
CA ARG A 30 -4.23 -4.20 6.63
C ARG A 30 -3.67 -4.36 8.04
N SER A 31 -4.55 -4.32 9.03
CA SER A 31 -4.24 -4.56 10.43
C SER A 31 -5.53 -4.73 11.21
N ASN A 32 -5.63 -5.79 12.02
CA ASN A 32 -6.74 -6.00 12.96
C ASN A 32 -8.13 -5.85 12.30
N GLY A 33 -8.31 -6.43 11.11
CA GLY A 33 -9.60 -6.39 10.42
C GLY A 33 -9.87 -5.12 9.64
N ALA A 34 -9.01 -4.09 9.76
CA ALA A 34 -9.13 -2.88 8.97
C ALA A 34 -8.25 -2.97 7.75
N CYS A 35 -8.60 -2.25 6.69
CA CYS A 35 -7.76 -2.20 5.50
C CYS A 35 -7.94 -0.87 4.77
N ALA A 36 -6.91 -0.51 3.99
CA ALA A 36 -6.92 0.71 3.21
C ALA A 36 -6.11 0.53 1.95
N LYS A 37 -6.38 1.40 0.96
CA LYS A 37 -5.64 1.44 -0.30
C LYS A 37 -5.16 2.87 -0.49
N PHE A 38 -3.89 3.02 -0.84
CA PHE A 38 -3.28 4.33 -1.07
C PHE A 38 -2.68 4.40 -2.46
N TRP A 39 -3.03 5.45 -3.21
CA TRP A 39 -2.29 5.77 -4.43
C TRP A 39 -0.91 6.28 -4.05
N ILE A 40 0.06 6.11 -4.92
CA ILE A 40 1.42 6.57 -4.67
C ILE A 40 1.87 7.43 -5.85
N LYS A 41 2.59 8.52 -5.49
CA LYS A 41 3.10 9.55 -6.39
C LYS A 41 1.97 10.42 -6.94
N PRO A 42 1.42 11.27 -6.08
CA PRO A 42 1.68 11.43 -4.64
C PRO A 42 0.90 10.42 -3.81
N VAL A 43 1.31 10.27 -2.56
CA VAL A 43 0.59 9.38 -1.63
C VAL A 43 -0.76 10.00 -1.33
N ALA A 44 -1.82 9.24 -1.60
CA ALA A 44 -3.20 9.72 -1.38
C ALA A 44 -4.10 8.54 -1.05
N LEU A 45 -4.99 8.73 -0.09
CA LEU A 45 -5.93 7.68 0.30
C LEU A 45 -6.94 7.43 -0.81
N ALA A 46 -7.06 6.16 -1.22
CA ALA A 46 -8.04 5.74 -2.21
C ALA A 46 -9.26 5.11 -1.55
N GLU A 47 -9.04 4.23 -0.55
CA GLU A 47 -10.13 3.53 0.14
C GLU A 47 -9.72 3.29 1.58
N ASN A 48 -10.70 3.32 2.50
CA ASN A 48 -10.45 3.02 3.90
C ASN A 48 -11.63 2.27 4.49
N ILE A 49 -11.35 1.15 5.13
CA ILE A 49 -12.33 0.40 5.88
C ILE A 49 -11.74 0.15 7.28
N GLY A 50 -12.19 0.94 8.26
CA GLY A 50 -11.91 0.67 9.66
C GLY A 50 -10.74 1.38 10.31
N PHE A 51 -9.85 2.03 9.57
CA PHE A 51 -8.77 2.79 10.19
C PHE A 51 -9.25 4.18 10.62
N SER A 52 -8.73 4.68 11.74
CA SER A 52 -9.01 6.04 12.19
C SER A 52 -8.22 7.05 11.36
N ALA A 53 -8.64 8.32 11.42
CA ALA A 53 -7.89 9.39 10.75
C ALA A 53 -6.45 9.47 11.25
N HIS A 54 -6.25 9.25 12.56
CA HIS A 54 -4.92 9.28 13.17
C HIS A 54 -4.03 8.17 12.58
N GLU A 55 -4.60 6.96 12.44
CA GLU A 55 -3.86 5.85 11.84
C GLU A 55 -3.54 6.13 10.39
N LEU A 56 -4.50 6.67 9.63
CA LEU A 56 -4.28 6.97 8.21
C LEU A 56 -3.15 7.97 8.02
N ASN A 57 -3.08 8.99 8.89
CA ASN A 57 -2.00 9.97 8.80
C ASN A 57 -0.64 9.34 9.05
N LYS A 58 -0.55 8.42 10.01
CA LYS A 58 0.70 7.69 10.25
C LYS A 58 1.09 6.84 9.07
N LEU A 59 0.11 6.13 8.48
CA LEU A 59 0.36 5.26 7.35
C LEU A 59 0.83 6.04 6.12
N ILE A 60 0.27 7.21 5.89
CA ILE A 60 0.72 8.09 4.81
C ILE A 60 2.20 8.42 4.98
N GLY A 61 2.62 8.77 6.20
CA GLY A 61 4.02 9.07 6.48
C GLY A 61 4.93 7.87 6.22
N VAL A 62 4.51 6.68 6.66
CA VAL A 62 5.29 5.46 6.48
C VAL A 62 5.42 5.13 4.98
N ILE A 63 4.33 5.25 4.24
CA ILE A 63 4.35 4.98 2.79
C ILE A 63 5.27 5.98 2.09
N ASP A 64 5.17 7.26 2.46
CA ASP A 64 5.99 8.29 1.84
C ASP A 64 7.47 8.02 2.07
N GLU A 65 7.84 7.61 3.28
CA GLU A 65 9.23 7.30 3.62
C GLU A 65 9.75 6.06 2.89
N ASN A 66 8.85 5.17 2.47
CA ASN A 66 9.22 3.90 1.85
C ASN A 66 8.82 3.84 0.37
N GLU A 67 8.55 5.00 -0.24
CA GLU A 67 8.06 5.05 -1.61
C GLU A 67 8.99 4.35 -2.58
N GLY A 68 10.29 4.57 -2.44
CA GLY A 68 11.27 3.94 -3.32
C GLY A 68 11.27 2.42 -3.23
N LEU A 69 11.17 1.89 -2.02
CA LEU A 69 11.10 0.45 -1.81
C LEU A 69 9.82 -0.13 -2.41
N ILE A 70 8.69 0.52 -2.16
CA ILE A 70 7.41 0.06 -2.66
C ILE A 70 7.41 0.06 -4.19
N GLU A 71 7.94 1.12 -4.80
CA GLU A 71 8.02 1.23 -6.25
C GLU A 71 8.90 0.14 -6.84
N ARG A 72 10.06 -0.13 -6.23
CA ARG A 72 10.95 -1.16 -6.71
C ARG A 72 10.28 -2.53 -6.69
N ILE A 73 9.60 -2.86 -5.59
CA ILE A 73 8.94 -4.15 -5.47
C ILE A 73 7.74 -4.25 -6.42
N TRP A 74 7.01 -3.14 -6.60
CA TRP A 74 5.93 -3.08 -7.57
C TRP A 74 6.43 -3.43 -8.98
N HIS A 75 7.54 -2.82 -9.40
CA HIS A 75 8.10 -3.08 -10.72
C HIS A 75 8.59 -4.51 -10.85
N GLU A 76 9.23 -5.05 -9.81
CA GLU A 76 9.71 -6.43 -9.83
C GLU A 76 8.55 -7.42 -9.94
N TYR A 77 7.44 -7.11 -9.29
CA TYR A 77 6.32 -8.04 -9.24
C TYR A 77 5.43 -7.97 -10.48
N PHE A 78 5.19 -6.76 -10.98
CA PHE A 78 4.27 -6.56 -12.10
C PHE A 78 4.94 -6.32 -13.44
N SER A 79 6.25 -6.33 -13.50
CA SER A 79 6.94 -6.15 -14.78
C SER A 79 6.89 -7.45 -15.58
N ASN A 80 6.87 -7.31 -16.90
CA ASN A 80 6.90 -8.45 -17.81
C ASN A 80 8.03 -8.29 -18.80
#